data_0331ede77236a92ae4985c444376c1d1
#
_entry.id   0331ede77236a92ae4985c444376c1d1
#
_cell.length_a   1.000
_cell.length_b   1.000
_cell.length_c   1.000
_cell.angle_alpha   90.00
_cell.angle_beta   90.00
_cell.angle_gamma   90.00
#
_symmetry.space_group_name_H-M   'P 1'
#
loop_
_entity.id
_entity.type
_entity.pdbx_description
1 polymer ?
#
loop_
_entity_poly.entity_id
_entity_poly.type
_entity_poly.pdbx_seq_one_letter_code
_entity_poly.pdbx_strand_id
1 'polypeptide(L)'
;MNFDCVGRDSKGQMYMKFHKPFSIIEQIQLLERSILVNSFAYYELNENILSDFQYDANAIQLSELKLDHPEEFKRSKYYDYFCDYCQDSDVHYTSGFDLIERVRKADENLYRRIWMDAAWALDLKNKKMEEDG
;
A
#
# COMPACT_ATOMS: atom_id res chain seq x y z
N MET A 1 0.25 18.92 9.72
CA MET A 1 0.00 17.55 9.24
C MET A 1 -1.29 17.04 9.88
N ASN A 2 -2.14 16.49 9.06
CA ASN A 2 -3.41 15.96 9.55
C ASN A 2 -3.26 14.49 9.95
N PHE A 3 -3.39 14.20 11.25
CA PHE A 3 -3.25 12.82 11.77
C PHE A 3 -4.54 12.01 11.67
N ASP A 4 -5.59 12.59 11.09
CA ASP A 4 -6.89 11.94 10.99
C ASP A 4 -6.94 10.80 9.97
N CYS A 5 -5.86 10.60 9.19
CA CYS A 5 -5.77 9.52 8.19
C CYS A 5 -5.47 8.15 8.80
N VAL A 6 -5.18 8.08 10.11
CA VAL A 6 -4.81 6.84 10.77
C VAL A 6 -5.81 6.51 11.86
N GLY A 7 -6.36 5.29 11.83
CA GLY A 7 -7.23 4.77 12.86
C GLY A 7 -6.62 3.59 13.58
N ARG A 8 -7.33 3.08 14.59
CA ARG A 8 -6.92 1.87 15.31
C ARG A 8 -8.10 0.92 15.38
N ASP A 9 -7.82 -0.36 15.22
CA ASP A 9 -8.84 -1.39 15.38
C ASP A 9 -9.04 -1.73 16.87
N SER A 10 -9.91 -2.69 17.15
CA SER A 10 -10.20 -3.13 18.52
C SER A 10 -8.98 -3.71 19.25
N LYS A 11 -7.96 -4.11 18.51
CA LYS A 11 -6.72 -4.66 19.07
C LYS A 11 -5.61 -3.60 19.20
N GLY A 12 -5.92 -2.34 18.87
CA GLY A 12 -4.97 -1.24 18.93
C GLY A 12 -4.03 -1.16 17.72
N GLN A 13 -4.23 -1.97 16.70
CA GLN A 13 -3.42 -1.91 15.50
C GLN A 13 -3.82 -0.71 14.65
N MET A 14 -2.82 -0.01 14.12
CA MET A 14 -3.06 1.14 13.26
C MET A 14 -3.42 0.69 11.84
N TYR A 15 -4.38 1.36 11.24
CA TYR A 15 -4.76 1.15 9.84
C TYR A 15 -5.04 2.49 9.18
N MET A 16 -4.98 2.52 7.85
CA MET A 16 -5.23 3.74 7.10
C MET A 16 -6.71 4.08 7.11
N LYS A 17 -7.03 5.33 7.46
CA LYS A 17 -8.40 5.82 7.58
C LYS A 17 -8.51 7.12 6.81
N PHE A 18 -9.48 7.19 5.88
CA PHE A 18 -9.64 8.34 5.01
C PHE A 18 -10.78 9.23 5.50
N HIS A 19 -10.58 10.53 5.35
CA HIS A 19 -11.56 11.55 5.68
C HIS A 19 -11.97 12.30 4.41
N LYS A 20 -13.07 13.10 4.52
CA LYS A 20 -13.63 13.85 3.42
C LYS A 20 -12.66 14.66 2.55
N PRO A 21 -11.55 15.24 3.08
CA PRO A 21 -10.62 15.99 2.23
C PRO A 21 -10.00 15.18 1.09
N PHE A 22 -9.95 13.85 1.23
CA PHE A 22 -9.38 13.01 0.18
C PHE A 22 -10.44 12.61 -0.84
N SER A 23 -10.18 12.92 -2.11
CA SER A 23 -11.02 12.44 -3.20
C SER A 23 -10.89 10.92 -3.32
N ILE A 24 -11.81 10.30 -4.06
CA ILE A 24 -11.76 8.85 -4.29
C ILE A 24 -10.46 8.47 -5.01
N ILE A 25 -10.03 9.25 -6.00
CA ILE A 25 -8.77 8.98 -6.71
C ILE A 25 -7.58 9.06 -5.73
N GLU A 26 -7.56 10.05 -4.86
CA GLU A 26 -6.49 10.18 -3.86
C GLU A 26 -6.47 9.00 -2.89
N GLN A 27 -7.64 8.56 -2.43
CA GLN A 27 -7.75 7.38 -1.55
C GLN A 27 -7.18 6.14 -2.23
N ILE A 28 -7.56 5.92 -3.49
CA ILE A 28 -7.07 4.79 -4.28
C ILE A 28 -5.55 4.86 -4.43
N GLN A 29 -5.02 6.02 -4.79
CA GLN A 29 -3.58 6.19 -5.00
C GLN A 29 -2.77 6.01 -3.71
N LEU A 30 -3.29 6.45 -2.57
CA LEU A 30 -2.62 6.25 -1.29
C LEU A 30 -2.56 4.77 -0.92
N LEU A 31 -3.65 4.02 -1.16
CA LEU A 31 -3.67 2.58 -0.91
C LEU A 31 -2.73 1.84 -1.87
N GLU A 32 -2.76 2.19 -3.14
CA GLU A 32 -1.85 1.59 -4.13
C GLU A 32 -0.39 1.84 -3.76
N ARG A 33 -0.05 3.07 -3.36
CA ARG A 33 1.31 3.41 -2.95
C ARG A 33 1.72 2.63 -1.70
N SER A 34 0.84 2.52 -0.72
CA SER A 34 1.09 1.74 0.49
C SER A 34 1.38 0.27 0.15
N ILE A 35 0.59 -0.31 -0.73
CA ILE A 35 0.80 -1.71 -1.16
C ILE A 35 2.13 -1.86 -1.87
N LEU A 36 2.50 -0.93 -2.75
CA LEU A 36 3.79 -0.97 -3.44
C LEU A 36 4.96 -0.89 -2.46
N VAL A 37 4.92 0.05 -1.51
CA VAL A 37 6.00 0.23 -0.54
C VAL A 37 6.13 -1.00 0.36
N ASN A 38 5.02 -1.55 0.83
CA ASN A 38 5.04 -2.74 1.69
C ASN A 38 5.47 -3.99 0.94
N SER A 39 5.05 -4.13 -0.32
CA SER A 39 5.49 -5.25 -1.16
C SER A 39 6.98 -5.17 -1.43
N PHE A 40 7.51 -3.97 -1.69
CA PHE A 40 8.95 -3.77 -1.87
C PHE A 40 9.72 -4.20 -0.63
N ALA A 41 9.30 -3.74 0.55
CA ALA A 41 9.96 -4.10 1.81
C ALA A 41 9.97 -5.62 2.00
N TYR A 42 8.86 -6.28 1.76
CA TYR A 42 8.74 -7.72 1.94
C TYR A 42 9.60 -8.51 0.95
N TYR A 43 9.50 -8.20 -0.34
CA TYR A 43 10.14 -9.01 -1.38
C TYR A 43 11.59 -8.62 -1.66
N GLU A 44 11.94 -7.34 -1.52
CA GLU A 44 13.29 -6.86 -1.84
C GLU A 44 14.18 -6.69 -0.61
N LEU A 45 13.60 -6.31 0.52
CA LEU A 45 14.34 -6.07 1.75
C LEU A 45 14.13 -7.15 2.81
N ASN A 46 13.24 -8.09 2.54
CA ASN A 46 12.91 -9.22 3.42
C ASN A 46 12.46 -8.78 4.82
N GLU A 47 11.71 -7.69 4.88
CA GLU A 47 11.20 -7.13 6.14
C GLU A 47 9.76 -6.64 5.98
N ASN A 48 9.01 -6.62 7.09
CA ASN A 48 7.63 -6.14 7.11
C ASN A 48 7.55 -4.74 7.74
N ILE A 49 6.96 -3.78 7.01
CA ILE A 49 6.61 -2.47 7.55
C ILE A 49 5.28 -2.58 8.29
N LEU A 50 4.27 -3.14 7.63
CA LEU A 50 2.96 -3.39 8.21
C LEU A 50 2.82 -4.85 8.62
N SER A 51 1.95 -5.10 9.59
CA SER A 51 1.54 -6.48 9.91
C SER A 51 0.74 -7.06 8.74
N ASP A 52 0.62 -8.38 8.70
CA ASP A 52 -0.20 -9.06 7.68
C ASP A 52 -1.65 -8.55 7.74
N PHE A 53 -2.18 -8.35 8.95
CA PHE A 53 -3.53 -7.83 9.12
C PHE A 53 -3.68 -6.44 8.49
N GLN A 54 -2.73 -5.54 8.72
CA GLN A 54 -2.79 -4.18 8.17
C GLN A 54 -2.65 -4.18 6.65
N TYR A 55 -1.76 -5.00 6.12
CA TYR A 55 -1.59 -5.16 4.68
C TYR A 55 -2.87 -5.67 4.03
N ASP A 56 -3.46 -6.71 4.61
CA ASP A 56 -4.70 -7.29 4.09
C ASP A 56 -5.86 -6.29 4.17
N ALA A 57 -5.95 -5.51 5.25
CA ALA A 57 -6.98 -4.49 5.38
C ALA A 57 -6.87 -3.43 4.28
N ASN A 58 -5.64 -3.01 3.96
CA ASN A 58 -5.41 -2.06 2.88
C ASN A 58 -5.79 -2.66 1.52
N ALA A 59 -5.45 -3.90 1.29
CA ALA A 59 -5.77 -4.60 0.03
C ALA A 59 -7.28 -4.77 -0.14
N ILE A 60 -7.99 -5.11 0.92
CA ILE A 60 -9.46 -5.24 0.90
C ILE A 60 -10.10 -3.88 0.63
N GLN A 61 -9.63 -2.83 1.29
CA GLN A 61 -10.16 -1.48 1.09
C GLN A 61 -9.95 -1.02 -0.35
N LEU A 62 -8.79 -1.28 -0.93
CA LEU A 62 -8.52 -0.96 -2.33
C LEU A 62 -9.47 -1.73 -3.27
N SER A 63 -9.68 -3.02 -2.99
CA SER A 63 -10.59 -3.83 -3.80
C SER A 63 -12.02 -3.29 -3.76
N GLU A 64 -12.49 -2.86 -2.59
CA GLU A 64 -13.81 -2.27 -2.44
C GLU A 64 -13.95 -0.96 -3.23
N LEU A 65 -12.93 -0.08 -3.14
CA LEU A 65 -12.93 1.17 -3.89
C LEU A 65 -12.88 0.93 -5.40
N LYS A 66 -12.12 -0.06 -5.82
CA LYS A 66 -12.03 -0.46 -7.23
C LYS A 66 -13.38 -0.90 -7.78
N LEU A 67 -14.14 -1.68 -7.00
CA LEU A 67 -15.46 -2.16 -7.40
C LEU A 67 -16.51 -1.04 -7.38
N ASP A 68 -16.47 -0.19 -6.36
CA ASP A 68 -17.44 0.88 -6.18
C ASP A 68 -17.16 2.09 -7.07
N HIS A 69 -15.90 2.30 -7.46
CA HIS A 69 -15.46 3.49 -8.20
C HIS A 69 -14.54 3.11 -9.36
N PRO A 70 -15.04 2.30 -10.33
CA PRO A 70 -14.19 1.82 -11.43
C PRO A 70 -13.63 2.93 -12.31
N GLU A 71 -14.37 4.03 -12.49
CA GLU A 71 -13.90 5.14 -13.34
C GLU A 71 -12.75 5.89 -12.67
N GLU A 72 -12.84 6.15 -11.36
CA GLU A 72 -11.78 6.78 -10.61
C GLU A 72 -10.55 5.87 -10.55
N PHE A 73 -10.74 4.56 -10.40
CA PHE A 73 -9.66 3.59 -10.40
C PHE A 73 -8.88 3.62 -11.72
N LYS A 74 -9.59 3.67 -12.85
CA LYS A 74 -8.95 3.73 -14.18
C LYS A 74 -8.11 5.00 -14.38
N ARG A 75 -8.42 6.07 -13.66
CA ARG A 75 -7.70 7.33 -13.75
C ARG A 75 -6.58 7.47 -12.72
N SER A 76 -6.39 6.48 -11.86
CA SER A 76 -5.30 6.53 -10.89
C SER A 76 -3.95 6.42 -11.59
N LYS A 77 -2.93 7.07 -11.05
CA LYS A 77 -1.59 7.06 -11.66
C LYS A 77 -0.89 5.71 -11.62
N TYR A 78 -1.37 4.80 -10.76
CA TYR A 78 -0.80 3.44 -10.66
C TYR A 78 -1.66 2.38 -11.33
N TYR A 79 -2.68 2.78 -12.07
CA TYR A 79 -3.64 1.86 -12.69
C TYR A 79 -2.95 0.75 -13.48
N ASP A 80 -1.92 1.09 -14.27
CA ASP A 80 -1.24 0.12 -15.14
C ASP A 80 -0.61 -1.02 -14.35
N TYR A 81 -0.24 -0.78 -13.10
CA TYR A 81 0.34 -1.82 -12.23
C TYR A 81 -0.73 -2.63 -11.52
N PHE A 82 -1.89 -2.04 -11.24
CA PHE A 82 -2.93 -2.63 -10.39
C PHE A 82 -4.16 -3.10 -11.14
N CYS A 83 -4.23 -2.95 -12.46
CA CYS A 83 -5.46 -3.22 -13.22
C CYS A 83 -6.02 -4.63 -13.02
N ASP A 84 -5.17 -5.62 -12.77
CA ASP A 84 -5.55 -7.01 -12.50
C ASP A 84 -5.29 -7.45 -11.06
N TYR A 85 -4.95 -6.50 -10.17
CA TYR A 85 -4.75 -6.80 -8.75
C TYR A 85 -6.10 -7.02 -8.08
N CYS A 86 -6.23 -8.14 -7.36
CA CYS A 86 -7.47 -8.49 -6.66
C CYS A 86 -7.12 -9.32 -5.43
N GLN A 87 -7.78 -9.05 -4.31
CA GLN A 87 -7.59 -9.79 -3.07
C GLN A 87 -8.45 -11.06 -2.99
N ASP A 88 -9.26 -11.33 -4.00
CA ASP A 88 -10.10 -12.53 -4.06
C ASP A 88 -9.25 -13.76 -4.40
N SER A 89 -9.20 -14.72 -3.47
CA SER A 89 -8.41 -15.93 -3.62
C SER A 89 -8.93 -16.88 -4.71
N ASP A 90 -10.17 -16.72 -5.11
CA ASP A 90 -10.77 -17.57 -6.15
C ASP A 90 -10.45 -17.10 -7.56
N VAL A 91 -9.85 -15.92 -7.69
CA VAL A 91 -9.50 -15.32 -8.96
C VAL A 91 -7.98 -15.29 -9.10
N HIS A 92 -7.50 -15.59 -10.30
CA HIS A 92 -6.07 -15.46 -10.59
C HIS A 92 -5.68 -13.98 -10.53
N TYR A 93 -4.80 -13.63 -9.62
CA TYR A 93 -4.46 -12.23 -9.34
C TYR A 93 -2.95 -12.01 -9.37
N THR A 94 -2.58 -10.74 -9.54
CA THR A 94 -1.19 -10.31 -9.49
C THR A 94 -0.72 -10.23 -8.04
N SER A 95 0.41 -10.87 -7.75
CA SER A 95 1.04 -10.82 -6.42
C SER A 95 1.77 -9.50 -6.20
N GLY A 96 2.14 -9.24 -4.95
CA GLY A 96 2.99 -8.09 -4.62
C GLY A 96 4.34 -8.15 -5.32
N PHE A 97 4.90 -9.35 -5.51
CA PHE A 97 6.14 -9.53 -6.27
C PHE A 97 5.97 -9.05 -7.71
N ASP A 98 4.88 -9.43 -8.36
CA ASP A 98 4.60 -9.03 -9.74
C ASP A 98 4.44 -7.52 -9.86
N LEU A 99 3.80 -6.88 -8.87
CA LEU A 99 3.66 -5.41 -8.84
C LEU A 99 5.03 -4.72 -8.86
N ILE A 100 5.94 -5.17 -8.00
CA ILE A 100 7.28 -4.58 -7.91
C ILE A 100 8.06 -4.80 -9.19
N GLU A 101 7.96 -5.99 -9.81
CA GLU A 101 8.62 -6.27 -11.08
C GLU A 101 8.08 -5.39 -12.20
N ARG A 102 6.78 -5.15 -12.25
CA ARG A 102 6.17 -4.25 -13.23
C ARG A 102 6.72 -2.83 -13.11
N VAL A 103 6.78 -2.30 -11.87
CA VAL A 103 7.30 -0.96 -11.62
C VAL A 103 8.77 -0.89 -12.03
N ARG A 104 9.56 -1.88 -11.62
CA ARG A 104 11.00 -1.91 -11.92
C ARG A 104 11.26 -1.82 -13.43
N LYS A 105 10.45 -2.54 -14.23
CA LYS A 105 10.62 -2.59 -15.68
C LYS A 105 10.09 -1.34 -16.38
N ALA A 106 9.04 -0.72 -15.83
CA ALA A 106 8.33 0.36 -16.51
C ALA A 106 8.80 1.74 -16.09
N ASP A 107 9.21 1.93 -14.82
CA ASP A 107 9.55 3.26 -14.28
C ASP A 107 10.62 3.14 -13.20
N GLU A 108 11.87 3.30 -13.63
CA GLU A 108 13.01 3.21 -12.72
C GLU A 108 12.99 4.30 -11.64
N ASN A 109 12.51 5.50 -11.97
CA ASN A 109 12.43 6.58 -11.00
C ASN A 109 11.41 6.28 -9.90
N LEU A 110 10.26 5.73 -10.29
CA LEU A 110 9.25 5.31 -9.31
C LEU A 110 9.81 4.17 -8.45
N TYR A 111 10.48 3.20 -9.04
CA TYR A 111 11.11 2.10 -8.31
C TYR A 111 12.07 2.62 -7.23
N ARG A 112 12.91 3.59 -7.57
CA ARG A 112 13.84 4.20 -6.62
C ARG A 112 13.11 4.94 -5.49
N ARG A 113 12.04 5.66 -5.81
CA ARG A 113 11.25 6.36 -4.79
C ARG A 113 10.57 5.38 -3.83
N ILE A 114 10.06 4.28 -4.36
CA ILE A 114 9.48 3.21 -3.52
C ILE A 114 10.54 2.63 -2.60
N TRP A 115 11.73 2.36 -3.12
CA TRP A 115 12.86 1.89 -2.31
C TRP A 115 13.17 2.86 -1.17
N MET A 116 13.29 4.14 -1.47
CA MET A 116 13.58 5.16 -0.46
C MET A 116 12.48 5.22 0.61
N ASP A 117 11.22 5.17 0.19
CA ASP A 117 10.09 5.19 1.13
C ASP A 117 10.10 3.95 2.03
N ALA A 118 10.36 2.78 1.47
CA ALA A 118 10.42 1.53 2.23
C ALA A 118 11.59 1.55 3.23
N ALA A 119 12.76 2.00 2.80
CA ALA A 119 13.93 2.09 3.65
C ALA A 119 13.71 3.06 4.80
N TRP A 120 13.11 4.22 4.52
CA TRP A 120 12.79 5.22 5.54
C TRP A 120 11.77 4.69 6.56
N ALA A 121 10.72 4.03 6.08
CA ALA A 121 9.69 3.47 6.95
C ALA A 121 10.26 2.37 7.87
N LEU A 122 11.13 1.52 7.34
CA LEU A 122 11.80 0.49 8.13
C LEU A 122 12.74 1.09 9.16
N ASP A 123 13.47 2.14 8.80
CA ASP A 123 14.35 2.83 9.73
C ASP A 123 13.57 3.42 10.90
N LEU A 124 12.42 4.06 10.63
CA LEU A 124 11.55 4.57 11.69
C LEU A 124 11.00 3.46 12.58
N LYS A 125 10.58 2.35 11.99
CA LYS A 125 10.08 1.20 12.75
C LYS A 125 11.16 0.65 13.68
N ASN A 126 12.37 0.48 13.19
CA ASN A 126 13.48 -0.07 13.96
C ASN A 126 13.90 0.86 15.08
N LYS A 127 13.94 2.18 14.85
CA LYS A 127 14.23 3.16 15.88
C LYS A 127 13.19 3.13 17.01
N LYS A 128 11.92 3.01 16.65
CA LYS A 128 10.85 2.91 17.65
C LYS A 128 10.99 1.64 18.47
N MET A 129 11.34 0.52 17.87
CA MET A 129 11.58 -0.73 18.62
C MET A 129 12.75 -0.62 19.56
N GLU A 130 13.82 0.08 19.18
CA GLU A 130 14.98 0.32 20.04
C GLU A 130 14.60 1.19 21.26
N GLU A 131 13.77 2.22 21.06
CA GLU A 131 13.28 3.09 22.14
C GLU A 131 12.38 2.34 23.10
N ASP A 132 11.54 1.43 22.58
CA ASP A 132 10.59 0.65 23.38
C ASP A 132 11.25 -0.57 24.05
N GLY A 133 12.40 -0.94 23.57
CA GLY A 133 13.18 -2.08 24.08
C GLY A 133 14.04 -1.69 25.24
#